data_a6ffd5b107daccbdf2571784cce277ec
#
_entry.id   a6ffd5b107daccbdf2571784cce277ec
#
_cell.length_a   1.000
_cell.length_b   1.000
_cell.length_c   1.000
_cell.angle_alpha   90.00
_cell.angle_beta   90.00
_cell.angle_gamma   90.00
#
_symmetry.space_group_name_H-M   'P 1'
#
loop_
_entity.id
_entity.type
_entity.pdbx_description
1 polymer ?
#
loop_
_entity_poly.entity_id
_entity_poly.type
_entity_poly.pdbx_seq_one_letter_code
_entity_poly.pdbx_strand_id
1 'polypeptide(L)'
;KGDLTGIEIINRLMEQVLSRPVERLQEHRAIALVPSRDGEGLAGVLMIDMRTGSFRMVRAKAVLMATGGGPTMYRYHTPSGDKTMDGLSMALRAGLPLRDMEMVQFHPTGLLAGDDTRMTGTVLEEGLRGAGGILLNGDGERFMFGYDERGERATRDIVSRAIYDEMRKGN
;
A
#
# COMPACT_ATOMS: atom_id res chain seq x y z
N LYS A 1 14.77 6.05 17.44
CA LYS A 1 14.76 4.87 16.56
C LYS A 1 13.93 5.07 15.28
N GLY A 2 13.29 6.23 15.12
CA GLY A 2 12.65 6.81 13.94
C GLY A 2 12.29 5.85 12.81
N ASP A 3 13.06 5.87 11.76
CA ASP A 3 12.82 5.16 10.50
C ASP A 3 12.89 3.62 10.59
N LEU A 4 13.39 3.07 11.70
CA LEU A 4 13.49 1.62 11.92
C LEU A 4 12.23 1.02 12.58
N THR A 5 11.21 1.82 12.88
CA THR A 5 10.00 1.36 13.57
C THR A 5 9.29 0.23 12.81
N GLY A 6 9.14 0.36 11.50
CA GLY A 6 8.53 -0.68 10.66
C GLY A 6 9.31 -2.00 10.69
N ILE A 7 10.63 -1.93 10.60
CA ILE A 7 11.51 -3.10 10.65
C ILE A 7 11.41 -3.78 12.03
N GLU A 8 11.41 -3.02 13.10
CA GLU A 8 11.29 -3.56 14.47
C GLU A 8 9.95 -4.27 14.68
N ILE A 9 8.84 -3.66 14.23
CA ILE A 9 7.50 -4.26 14.32
C ILE A 9 7.46 -5.59 13.57
N ILE A 10 7.94 -5.61 12.33
CA ILE A 10 7.93 -6.82 11.50
C ILE A 10 8.79 -7.92 12.12
N ASN A 11 9.98 -7.60 12.61
CA ASN A 11 10.85 -8.57 13.25
C ASN A 11 10.19 -9.18 14.48
N ARG A 12 9.61 -8.37 15.37
CA ARG A 12 8.91 -8.86 16.57
C ARG A 12 7.69 -9.72 16.24
N LEU A 13 6.89 -9.29 15.26
CA LEU A 13 5.74 -10.08 14.83
C LEU A 13 6.17 -11.40 14.16
N MET A 14 7.23 -11.38 13.38
CA MET A 14 7.77 -12.60 12.76
C MET A 14 8.31 -13.58 13.81
N GLU A 15 9.03 -13.11 14.82
CA GLU A 15 9.45 -13.94 15.96
C GLU A 15 8.25 -14.63 16.63
N GLN A 16 7.15 -13.88 16.81
CA GLN A 16 5.93 -14.41 17.41
C GLN A 16 5.25 -15.46 16.52
N VAL A 17 5.25 -15.28 15.21
CA VAL A 17 4.72 -16.28 14.26
C VAL A 17 5.59 -17.54 14.25
N LEU A 18 6.92 -17.38 14.24
CA LEU A 18 7.86 -18.49 14.21
C LEU A 18 7.86 -19.33 15.50
N SER A 19 7.53 -18.72 16.63
CA SER A 19 7.47 -19.40 17.95
C SER A 19 6.15 -20.15 18.20
N ARG A 20 5.19 -20.08 17.27
CA ARG A 20 3.87 -20.71 17.40
C ARG A 20 3.66 -21.80 16.36
N PRO A 21 2.80 -22.79 16.60
CA PRO A 21 2.47 -23.83 15.64
C PRO A 21 1.55 -23.28 14.54
N VAL A 22 2.06 -22.32 13.76
CA VAL A 22 1.35 -21.72 12.62
C VAL A 22 1.95 -22.27 11.33
N GLU A 23 1.14 -22.95 10.51
CA GLU A 23 1.55 -23.36 9.18
C GLU A 23 1.68 -22.11 8.29
N ARG A 24 2.81 -21.97 7.61
CA ARG A 24 3.09 -20.90 6.67
C ARG A 24 3.17 -21.44 5.27
N LEU A 25 2.30 -20.97 4.40
CA LEU A 25 2.27 -21.32 3.00
C LEU A 25 3.00 -20.24 2.19
N GLN A 26 4.33 -20.35 2.18
CA GLN A 26 5.16 -19.45 1.39
C GLN A 26 5.05 -19.74 -0.10
N GLU A 27 5.23 -18.74 -0.95
CA GLU A 27 5.14 -18.86 -2.41
C GLU A 27 3.80 -19.44 -2.89
N HIS A 28 2.75 -19.24 -2.11
CA HIS A 28 1.39 -19.54 -2.49
C HIS A 28 0.60 -18.26 -2.74
N ARG A 29 -0.09 -18.23 -3.87
CA ARG A 29 -0.98 -17.11 -4.21
C ARG A 29 -2.43 -17.53 -3.97
N ALA A 30 -3.14 -16.80 -3.13
CA ALA A 30 -4.58 -16.95 -3.00
C ALA A 30 -5.26 -16.41 -4.27
N ILE A 31 -6.19 -17.17 -4.82
CA ILE A 31 -6.87 -16.82 -6.07
C ILE A 31 -8.39 -16.73 -5.94
N ALA A 32 -8.97 -17.39 -4.95
CA ALA A 32 -10.40 -17.29 -4.69
C ALA A 32 -10.74 -17.61 -3.23
N LEU A 33 -11.74 -16.92 -2.70
CA LEU A 33 -12.49 -17.34 -1.53
C LEU A 33 -13.55 -18.33 -2.01
N VAL A 34 -13.61 -19.50 -1.38
CA VAL A 34 -14.52 -20.58 -1.77
C VAL A 34 -15.73 -20.58 -0.85
N PRO A 35 -16.95 -20.36 -1.37
CA PRO A 35 -18.17 -20.41 -0.56
C PRO A 35 -18.40 -21.80 0.02
N SER A 36 -19.08 -21.88 1.15
CA SER A 36 -19.56 -23.13 1.69
C SER A 36 -20.75 -23.67 0.84
N ARG A 37 -21.00 -24.97 0.91
CA ARG A 37 -22.05 -25.61 0.10
C ARG A 37 -23.47 -25.18 0.46
N ASP A 38 -23.69 -24.80 1.72
CA ASP A 38 -24.96 -24.28 2.22
C ASP A 38 -25.20 -22.82 1.86
N GLY A 39 -24.19 -22.15 1.26
CA GLY A 39 -24.24 -20.72 0.95
C GLY A 39 -24.02 -19.80 2.15
N GLU A 40 -23.82 -20.34 3.34
CA GLU A 40 -23.59 -19.58 4.55
C GLU A 40 -22.10 -19.51 4.91
N GLY A 41 -21.39 -18.50 4.38
CA GLY A 41 -19.99 -18.26 4.70
C GLY A 41 -19.00 -18.92 3.74
N LEU A 42 -17.81 -19.21 4.22
CA LEU A 42 -16.70 -19.72 3.43
C LEU A 42 -16.30 -21.14 3.83
N ALA A 43 -16.00 -21.98 2.84
CA ALA A 43 -15.33 -23.27 3.04
C ALA A 43 -13.81 -23.10 3.20
N GLY A 44 -13.24 -22.02 2.66
CA GLY A 44 -11.81 -21.76 2.72
C GLY A 44 -11.29 -20.91 1.56
N VAL A 45 -10.01 -21.11 1.23
CA VAL A 45 -9.28 -20.35 0.21
C VAL A 45 -8.69 -21.29 -0.82
N LEU A 46 -8.92 -21.05 -2.09
CA LEU A 46 -8.22 -21.69 -3.19
C LEU A 46 -6.92 -20.93 -3.46
N MET A 47 -5.84 -21.66 -3.52
CA MET A 47 -4.50 -21.12 -3.74
C MET A 47 -3.80 -21.87 -4.89
N ILE A 48 -2.79 -21.24 -5.45
CA ILE A 48 -1.83 -21.86 -6.35
C ILE A 48 -0.43 -21.83 -5.72
N ASP A 49 0.24 -22.95 -5.72
CA ASP A 49 1.67 -23.02 -5.40
C ASP A 49 2.45 -22.46 -6.60
N MET A 50 3.12 -21.34 -6.38
CA MET A 50 3.83 -20.61 -7.44
C MET A 50 5.07 -21.32 -7.96
N ARG A 51 5.57 -22.35 -7.25
CA ARG A 51 6.72 -23.16 -7.68
C ARG A 51 6.32 -24.29 -8.59
N THR A 52 5.16 -24.90 -8.33
CA THR A 52 4.71 -26.12 -9.03
C THR A 52 3.55 -25.89 -9.97
N GLY A 53 2.84 -24.77 -9.84
CA GLY A 53 1.59 -24.49 -10.55
C GLY A 53 0.39 -25.29 -10.03
N SER A 54 0.55 -26.07 -8.96
CA SER A 54 -0.50 -26.93 -8.42
C SER A 54 -1.53 -26.12 -7.62
N PHE A 55 -2.80 -26.48 -7.76
CA PHE A 55 -3.86 -25.90 -6.93
C PHE A 55 -3.92 -26.56 -5.56
N ARG A 56 -4.15 -25.74 -4.54
CA ARG A 56 -4.31 -26.17 -3.16
C ARG A 56 -5.56 -25.52 -2.57
N MET A 57 -6.47 -26.35 -2.02
CA MET A 57 -7.60 -25.88 -1.24
C MET A 57 -7.24 -25.88 0.24
N VAL A 58 -7.25 -24.70 0.86
CA VAL A 58 -7.08 -24.55 2.31
C VAL A 58 -8.45 -24.38 2.94
N ARG A 59 -8.91 -25.39 3.65
CA ARG A 59 -10.18 -25.34 4.39
C ARG A 59 -9.98 -24.56 5.66
N ALA A 60 -10.87 -23.63 5.94
CA ALA A 60 -10.83 -22.77 7.13
C ALA A 60 -12.24 -22.41 7.61
N LYS A 61 -12.39 -22.32 8.92
CA LYS A 61 -13.65 -21.86 9.56
C LYS A 61 -13.82 -20.35 9.45
N ALA A 62 -12.72 -19.62 9.33
CA ALA A 62 -12.68 -18.17 9.14
C ALA A 62 -11.45 -17.79 8.33
N VAL A 63 -11.53 -16.70 7.60
CA VAL A 63 -10.43 -16.15 6.80
C VAL A 63 -10.25 -14.68 7.16
N LEU A 64 -9.05 -14.33 7.60
CA LEU A 64 -8.64 -12.94 7.80
C LEU A 64 -7.92 -12.46 6.53
N MET A 65 -8.47 -11.44 5.88
CA MET A 65 -7.85 -10.81 4.72
C MET A 65 -6.94 -9.67 5.17
N ALA A 66 -5.64 -9.82 4.94
CA ALA A 66 -4.62 -8.82 5.27
C ALA A 66 -3.67 -8.60 4.08
N THR A 67 -4.24 -8.47 2.89
CA THR A 67 -3.53 -8.47 1.59
C THR A 67 -2.96 -7.11 1.19
N GLY A 68 -3.09 -6.10 2.06
CA GLY A 68 -2.62 -4.74 1.78
C GLY A 68 -3.47 -4.00 0.75
N GLY A 69 -2.93 -2.90 0.24
CA GLY A 69 -3.59 -2.06 -0.75
C GLY A 69 -3.29 -2.45 -2.20
N GLY A 70 -3.64 -1.57 -3.13
CA GLY A 70 -3.50 -1.82 -4.57
C GLY A 70 -3.01 -0.62 -5.37
N PRO A 71 -1.87 -0.02 -5.02
CA PRO A 71 -1.36 1.18 -5.69
C PRO A 71 -0.95 0.95 -7.14
N THR A 72 -0.66 -0.28 -7.54
CA THR A 72 -0.21 -0.62 -8.91
C THR A 72 -1.28 -0.47 -9.98
N MET A 73 -2.52 -0.18 -9.61
CA MET A 73 -3.54 0.24 -10.57
C MET A 73 -3.27 1.64 -11.15
N TYR A 74 -2.41 2.44 -10.48
CA TYR A 74 -2.01 3.76 -10.94
C TYR A 74 -0.68 3.69 -11.70
N ARG A 75 -0.53 4.55 -12.72
CA ARG A 75 0.71 4.62 -13.53
C ARG A 75 1.94 4.93 -12.67
N TYR A 76 1.79 5.87 -11.75
CA TYR A 76 2.84 6.23 -10.79
C TYR A 76 2.41 5.82 -9.39
N HIS A 77 3.22 5.02 -8.74
CA HIS A 77 2.99 4.54 -7.39
C HIS A 77 4.31 4.38 -6.65
N THR A 78 4.30 4.58 -5.35
CA THR A 78 5.49 4.54 -4.51
C THR A 78 5.75 3.18 -3.84
N PRO A 79 4.72 2.36 -3.52
CA PRO A 79 4.93 1.02 -2.99
C PRO A 79 5.41 0.03 -4.05
N SER A 80 5.87 -1.15 -3.60
CA SER A 80 6.31 -2.24 -4.47
C SER A 80 5.21 -2.73 -5.40
N GLY A 81 5.60 -3.23 -6.58
CA GLY A 81 4.71 -3.65 -7.66
C GLY A 81 3.87 -4.92 -7.39
N ASP A 82 4.04 -5.55 -6.24
CA ASP A 82 3.29 -6.73 -5.81
C ASP A 82 1.92 -6.41 -5.15
N LYS A 83 1.60 -5.11 -4.98
CA LYS A 83 0.34 -4.66 -4.35
C LYS A 83 -0.72 -4.32 -5.42
N THR A 84 -1.44 -5.35 -5.86
CA THR A 84 -2.25 -5.35 -7.08
C THR A 84 -3.77 -5.36 -6.87
N MET A 85 -4.29 -5.12 -5.68
CA MET A 85 -5.73 -5.23 -5.35
C MET A 85 -6.32 -6.66 -5.40
N ASP A 86 -5.52 -7.68 -5.53
CA ASP A 86 -5.99 -9.07 -5.66
C ASP A 86 -6.92 -9.49 -4.51
N GLY A 87 -6.56 -9.12 -3.27
CA GLY A 87 -7.38 -9.42 -2.10
C GLY A 87 -8.74 -8.74 -2.12
N LEU A 88 -8.78 -7.45 -2.46
CA LEU A 88 -10.04 -6.71 -2.58
C LEU A 88 -10.90 -7.27 -3.71
N SER A 89 -10.30 -7.67 -4.83
CA SER A 89 -11.01 -8.32 -5.93
C SER A 89 -11.60 -9.68 -5.51
N MET A 90 -10.86 -10.47 -4.71
CA MET A 90 -11.39 -11.72 -4.16
C MET A 90 -12.55 -11.47 -3.19
N ALA A 91 -12.45 -10.47 -2.32
CA ALA A 91 -13.51 -10.09 -1.41
C ALA A 91 -14.79 -9.68 -2.17
N LEU A 92 -14.65 -8.82 -3.17
CA LEU A 92 -15.77 -8.37 -4.00
C LEU A 92 -16.45 -9.55 -4.73
N ARG A 93 -15.66 -10.46 -5.33
CA ARG A 93 -16.19 -11.65 -6.01
C ARG A 93 -16.88 -12.61 -5.06
N ALA A 94 -16.49 -12.62 -3.79
CA ALA A 94 -17.14 -13.41 -2.74
C ALA A 94 -18.40 -12.73 -2.18
N GLY A 95 -18.82 -11.58 -2.72
CA GLY A 95 -20.01 -10.85 -2.28
C GLY A 95 -19.81 -9.98 -1.05
N LEU A 96 -18.58 -9.78 -0.59
CA LEU A 96 -18.29 -8.92 0.56
C LEU A 96 -18.41 -7.44 0.18
N PRO A 97 -19.04 -6.61 1.01
CA PRO A 97 -19.09 -5.18 0.77
C PRO A 97 -17.70 -4.56 0.92
N LEU A 98 -17.33 -3.70 -0.01
CA LEU A 98 -16.15 -2.87 0.10
C LEU A 98 -16.54 -1.46 0.57
N ARG A 99 -15.71 -0.85 1.37
CA ARG A 99 -15.97 0.46 1.96
C ARG A 99 -14.85 1.44 1.64
N ASP A 100 -15.23 2.71 1.52
CA ASP A 100 -14.31 3.84 1.31
C ASP A 100 -13.41 3.67 0.07
N MET A 101 -13.94 3.07 -1.00
CA MET A 101 -13.17 2.77 -2.21
C MET A 101 -12.74 4.03 -2.99
N GLU A 102 -13.36 5.17 -2.73
CA GLU A 102 -12.97 6.48 -3.22
C GLU A 102 -11.75 7.07 -2.50
N MET A 103 -11.37 6.50 -1.36
CA MET A 103 -10.28 7.02 -0.54
C MET A 103 -8.93 6.53 -1.06
N VAL A 104 -8.10 7.47 -1.51
CA VAL A 104 -6.73 7.19 -1.95
C VAL A 104 -5.76 8.06 -1.17
N GLN A 105 -4.76 7.45 -0.53
CA GLN A 105 -3.68 8.20 0.10
C GLN A 105 -2.53 8.34 -0.90
N PHE A 106 -2.16 9.59 -1.21
CA PHE A 106 -0.96 9.91 -1.95
C PHE A 106 0.22 10.12 -1.01
N HIS A 107 1.37 9.56 -1.33
CA HIS A 107 2.61 10.01 -0.72
C HIS A 107 2.98 11.36 -1.37
N PRO A 108 3.16 12.44 -0.59
CA PRO A 108 3.30 13.78 -1.18
C PRO A 108 4.50 13.94 -2.09
N THR A 109 5.60 13.28 -1.76
CA THR A 109 6.90 13.47 -2.38
C THR A 109 7.38 12.20 -3.10
N GLY A 110 6.74 11.86 -4.21
CA GLY A 110 7.23 10.88 -5.18
C GLY A 110 8.08 11.59 -6.24
N LEU A 111 9.24 11.03 -6.56
CA LEU A 111 10.12 11.58 -7.57
C LEU A 111 9.59 11.28 -8.98
N LEU A 112 9.49 12.30 -9.81
CA LEU A 112 9.27 12.19 -11.25
C LEU A 112 10.56 12.62 -11.96
N ALA A 113 11.37 11.67 -12.38
CA ALA A 113 12.67 11.91 -13.00
C ALA A 113 12.69 11.62 -14.52
N GLY A 114 11.49 11.47 -15.12
CA GLY A 114 11.31 11.09 -16.53
C GLY A 114 10.93 9.62 -16.71
N ASP A 115 10.51 9.27 -17.92
CA ASP A 115 10.01 7.92 -18.23
C ASP A 115 11.15 6.89 -18.43
N ASP A 116 12.36 7.36 -18.75
CA ASP A 116 13.52 6.51 -19.07
C ASP A 116 14.37 6.13 -17.85
N THR A 117 13.92 6.42 -16.65
CA THR A 117 14.66 6.13 -15.43
C THR A 117 13.87 5.35 -14.42
N ARG A 118 14.56 4.43 -13.72
CA ARG A 118 13.98 3.69 -12.58
C ARG A 118 13.76 4.56 -11.33
N MET A 119 14.20 5.82 -11.38
CA MET A 119 14.03 6.75 -10.25
C MET A 119 12.62 7.30 -10.14
N THR A 120 11.86 7.33 -11.24
CA THR A 120 10.44 7.73 -11.21
C THR A 120 9.63 6.78 -10.33
N GLY A 121 8.85 7.33 -9.41
CA GLY A 121 8.11 6.59 -8.38
C GLY A 121 8.89 6.37 -7.08
N THR A 122 10.19 6.73 -7.02
CA THR A 122 10.95 6.65 -5.77
C THR A 122 10.38 7.62 -4.74
N VAL A 123 10.15 7.12 -3.53
CA VAL A 123 9.68 7.94 -2.40
C VAL A 123 10.82 8.81 -1.89
N LEU A 124 10.61 10.11 -1.85
CA LEU A 124 11.37 11.02 -1.01
C LEU A 124 10.74 10.99 0.38
N GLU A 125 11.42 10.34 1.30
CA GLU A 125 10.88 10.00 2.61
C GLU A 125 10.37 11.20 3.40
N GLU A 126 9.31 11.01 4.17
CA GLU A 126 8.71 12.04 5.03
C GLU A 126 9.69 12.59 6.06
N GLY A 127 10.63 11.76 6.51
CA GLY A 127 11.71 12.15 7.40
C GLY A 127 12.55 13.32 6.90
N LEU A 128 12.70 13.47 5.57
CA LEU A 128 13.40 14.61 4.97
C LEU A 128 12.69 15.93 5.27
N ARG A 129 11.36 15.97 5.12
CA ARG A 129 10.57 17.16 5.49
C ARG A 129 10.59 17.40 6.99
N GLY A 130 10.50 16.33 7.79
CA GLY A 130 10.64 16.37 9.25
C GLY A 130 11.99 16.92 9.72
N ALA A 131 13.05 16.61 8.98
CA ALA A 131 14.42 17.08 9.24
C ALA A 131 14.70 18.51 8.73
N GLY A 132 13.71 19.18 8.12
CA GLY A 132 13.84 20.54 7.65
C GLY A 132 13.95 20.70 6.13
N GLY A 133 13.70 19.63 5.37
CA GLY A 133 13.55 19.72 3.91
C GLY A 133 12.38 20.62 3.54
N ILE A 134 12.58 21.53 2.58
CA ILE A 134 11.58 22.48 2.10
C ILE A 134 11.12 22.10 0.69
N LEU A 135 9.89 22.50 0.38
CA LEU A 135 9.30 22.37 -0.95
C LEU A 135 9.31 23.73 -1.64
N LEU A 136 9.88 23.76 -2.83
CA LEU A 136 9.93 24.94 -3.67
C LEU A 136 9.07 24.71 -4.92
N ASN A 137 8.39 25.75 -5.38
CA ASN A 137 7.71 25.78 -6.66
C ASN A 137 8.71 26.01 -7.84
N GLY A 138 8.21 26.09 -9.06
CA GLY A 138 9.03 26.34 -10.25
C GLY A 138 9.77 27.69 -10.25
N ASP A 139 9.28 28.65 -9.50
CA ASP A 139 9.92 29.97 -9.32
C ASP A 139 10.96 29.99 -8.19
N GLY A 140 11.16 28.84 -7.52
CA GLY A 140 12.10 28.73 -6.40
C GLY A 140 11.53 29.24 -5.07
N GLU A 141 10.26 29.48 -4.98
CA GLU A 141 9.59 29.98 -3.78
C GLU A 141 9.10 28.86 -2.89
N ARG A 142 9.26 29.01 -1.57
CA ARG A 142 8.73 28.08 -0.58
C ARG A 142 7.24 28.32 -0.40
N PHE A 143 6.40 27.45 -0.90
CA PHE A 143 4.97 27.66 -1.02
C PHE A 143 4.13 27.11 0.15
N MET A 144 4.62 26.13 0.90
CA MET A 144 3.81 25.38 1.86
C MET A 144 3.14 26.23 2.94
N PHE A 145 3.76 27.32 3.39
CA PHE A 145 3.16 28.22 4.38
C PHE A 145 1.93 29.00 3.85
N GLY A 146 1.74 29.05 2.55
CA GLY A 146 0.51 29.57 1.93
C GLY A 146 -0.68 28.62 2.05
N TYR A 147 -0.43 27.35 2.37
CA TYR A 147 -1.45 26.30 2.49
C TYR A 147 -1.72 25.87 3.93
N ASP A 148 -0.68 25.82 4.77
CA ASP A 148 -0.79 25.40 6.17
C ASP A 148 0.31 26.03 7.02
N GLU A 149 -0.04 26.47 8.23
CA GLU A 149 0.89 27.09 9.18
C GLU A 149 2.06 26.18 9.61
N ARG A 150 1.88 24.86 9.52
CA ARG A 150 2.90 23.86 9.82
C ARG A 150 3.90 23.68 8.67
N GLY A 151 3.65 24.31 7.51
CA GLY A 151 4.47 24.18 6.32
C GLY A 151 4.58 22.71 5.87
N GLU A 152 5.78 22.23 5.58
CA GLU A 152 6.05 20.86 5.12
C GLU A 152 5.75 19.78 6.16
N ARG A 153 5.49 20.16 7.43
CA ARG A 153 5.04 19.24 8.49
C ARG A 153 3.52 19.06 8.54
N ALA A 154 2.78 19.69 7.64
CA ALA A 154 1.35 19.44 7.48
C ALA A 154 1.08 17.96 7.15
N THR A 155 -0.14 17.51 7.31
CA THR A 155 -0.54 16.14 7.01
C THR A 155 -0.39 15.83 5.51
N ARG A 156 -0.24 14.56 5.17
CA ARG A 156 0.04 14.13 3.79
C ARG A 156 -0.98 14.61 2.78
N ASP A 157 -2.25 14.67 3.17
CA ASP A 157 -3.34 15.14 2.30
C ASP A 157 -3.20 16.62 1.97
N ILE A 158 -2.84 17.45 2.95
CA ILE A 158 -2.59 18.88 2.75
C ILE A 158 -1.38 19.10 1.85
N VAL A 159 -0.26 18.44 2.16
CA VAL A 159 0.96 18.58 1.35
C VAL A 159 0.75 18.10 -0.07
N SER A 160 0.04 16.96 -0.27
CA SER A 160 -0.24 16.44 -1.61
C SER A 160 -1.12 17.39 -2.43
N ARG A 161 -2.14 17.99 -1.82
CA ARG A 161 -3.00 18.96 -2.50
C ARG A 161 -2.24 20.24 -2.83
N ALA A 162 -1.42 20.74 -1.91
CA ALA A 162 -0.59 21.91 -2.14
C ALA A 162 0.37 21.72 -3.33
N ILE A 163 1.08 20.58 -3.37
CA ILE A 163 1.94 20.24 -4.50
C ILE A 163 1.13 20.16 -5.81
N TYR A 164 -0.02 19.50 -5.79
CA TYR A 164 -0.87 19.40 -6.98
C TYR A 164 -1.35 20.77 -7.46
N ASP A 165 -1.72 21.66 -6.54
CA ASP A 165 -2.15 23.02 -6.88
C ASP A 165 -1.01 23.86 -7.48
N GLU A 166 0.21 23.75 -6.94
CA GLU A 166 1.38 24.43 -7.53
C GLU A 166 1.68 23.89 -8.94
N MET A 167 1.66 22.57 -9.12
CA MET A 167 1.84 21.96 -10.46
C MET A 167 0.77 22.43 -11.47
N ARG A 168 -0.48 22.64 -11.04
CA ARG A 168 -1.55 23.16 -11.90
C ARG A 168 -1.38 24.63 -12.27
N LYS A 169 -0.75 25.40 -11.44
CA LYS A 169 -0.41 26.81 -11.75
C LYS A 169 0.71 26.92 -12.78
N GLY A 170 1.39 25.81 -13.09
CA GLY A 170 2.51 25.76 -14.00
C GLY A 170 3.84 26.10 -13.31
N ASN A 171 3.87 25.97 -12.01
CA ASN A 171 5.03 26.30 -11.16
C ASN A 171 5.72 25.01 -10.68
#